data_2c0cdc086b6606ae3d4a0b9bce66524e
#
_entry.id   2c0cdc086b6606ae3d4a0b9bce66524e
#
_cell.length_a   1.000
_cell.length_b   1.000
_cell.length_c   1.000
_cell.angle_alpha   90.00
_cell.angle_beta   90.00
_cell.angle_gamma   90.00
#
_symmetry.space_group_name_H-M   'P 1'
#
loop_
_entity.id
_entity.type
_entity.pdbx_description
1 polymer ?
#
loop_
_entity_poly.entity_id
_entity_poly.type
_entity_poly.pdbx_seq_one_letter_code
_entity_poly.pdbx_strand_id
1 'polypeptide(L)'
;MPTPAWQTIALLVVAIGFFALVLARTWPRMGRKRNVPLGVALKAARAKIEAAKTDAEKADALCEAADACALAFGRSEAAASYYLRAMRLIPASAELVERAIQGLEHRPRALESLLWRKLGADPEHAPSPEATRAALAGLEKIYRARPRHAVRARAVERILSQMK
;
A
#
# COMPACT_ATOMS: atom_id res chain seq x y z
N MET A 1 -48.96 -32.06 -5.93
CA MET A 1 -48.11 -32.83 -6.90
C MET A 1 -46.69 -32.84 -6.35
N PRO A 2 -46.11 -34.03 -6.01
CA PRO A 2 -44.75 -34.07 -5.52
C PRO A 2 -43.76 -33.67 -6.62
N THR A 3 -42.88 -32.72 -6.31
CA THR A 3 -41.80 -32.34 -7.22
C THR A 3 -40.91 -33.57 -7.44
N PRO A 4 -40.56 -33.91 -8.69
CA PRO A 4 -39.77 -35.08 -8.96
C PRO A 4 -38.36 -34.95 -8.34
N ALA A 5 -37.91 -36.00 -7.64
CA ALA A 5 -36.66 -36.00 -6.85
C ALA A 5 -35.40 -35.52 -7.60
N TRP A 6 -35.36 -35.65 -8.92
CA TRP A 6 -34.25 -35.17 -9.75
C TRP A 6 -34.15 -33.62 -9.83
N GLN A 7 -35.28 -32.89 -9.70
CA GLN A 7 -35.27 -31.42 -9.69
C GLN A 7 -34.68 -30.87 -8.39
N THR A 8 -34.95 -31.53 -7.25
CA THR A 8 -34.30 -31.14 -5.98
C THR A 8 -32.82 -31.41 -5.98
N ILE A 9 -32.38 -32.51 -6.56
CA ILE A 9 -30.96 -32.86 -6.71
C ILE A 9 -30.24 -31.83 -7.63
N ALA A 10 -30.85 -31.49 -8.78
CA ALA A 10 -30.30 -30.49 -9.71
C ALA A 10 -30.17 -29.12 -9.07
N LEU A 11 -31.17 -28.64 -8.30
CA LEU A 11 -31.11 -27.38 -7.57
C LEU A 11 -30.00 -27.38 -6.50
N LEU A 12 -29.81 -28.48 -5.81
CA LEU A 12 -28.78 -28.63 -4.78
C LEU A 12 -27.37 -28.59 -5.37
N VAL A 13 -27.15 -29.23 -6.52
CA VAL A 13 -25.88 -29.19 -7.25
C VAL A 13 -25.56 -27.77 -7.75
N VAL A 14 -26.55 -27.05 -8.29
CA VAL A 14 -26.38 -25.66 -8.74
C VAL A 14 -26.07 -24.75 -7.54
N ALA A 15 -26.76 -24.92 -6.41
CA ALA A 15 -26.53 -24.12 -5.20
C ALA A 15 -25.12 -24.36 -4.64
N ILE A 16 -24.66 -25.61 -4.57
CA ILE A 16 -23.30 -25.95 -4.11
C ILE A 16 -22.26 -25.38 -5.07
N GLY A 17 -22.46 -25.50 -6.39
CA GLY A 17 -21.55 -24.95 -7.40
C GLY A 17 -21.45 -23.42 -7.32
N PHE A 18 -22.59 -22.74 -7.14
CA PHE A 18 -22.62 -21.29 -6.94
C PHE A 18 -21.90 -20.87 -5.65
N PHE A 19 -22.16 -21.58 -4.54
CA PHE A 19 -21.51 -21.29 -3.27
C PHE A 19 -20.00 -21.54 -3.31
N ALA A 20 -19.55 -22.60 -3.97
CA ALA A 20 -18.14 -22.89 -4.20
C ALA A 20 -17.47 -21.80 -5.08
N LEU A 21 -18.17 -21.30 -6.10
CA LEU A 21 -17.69 -20.25 -6.99
C LEU A 21 -17.59 -18.89 -6.26
N VAL A 22 -18.58 -18.57 -5.42
CA VAL A 22 -18.56 -17.37 -4.56
C VAL A 22 -17.44 -17.47 -3.54
N LEU A 23 -17.27 -18.61 -2.88
CA LEU A 23 -16.16 -18.85 -1.94
C LEU A 23 -14.80 -18.75 -2.66
N ALA A 24 -14.63 -19.33 -3.84
CA ALA A 24 -13.39 -19.25 -4.61
C ALA A 24 -13.08 -17.80 -5.06
N ARG A 25 -14.11 -17.00 -5.33
CA ARG A 25 -13.97 -15.60 -5.74
C ARG A 25 -13.75 -14.66 -4.56
N THR A 26 -14.35 -14.95 -3.40
CA THR A 26 -14.20 -14.17 -2.16
C THR A 26 -13.01 -14.63 -1.32
N TRP A 27 -12.53 -15.87 -1.56
CA TRP A 27 -11.32 -16.34 -0.91
C TRP A 27 -10.18 -15.42 -1.31
N PRO A 28 -9.67 -14.57 -0.41
CA PRO A 28 -8.54 -13.74 -0.76
C PRO A 28 -7.44 -14.69 -1.21
N ARG A 29 -6.83 -14.41 -2.36
CA ARG A 29 -5.61 -15.05 -2.81
C ARG A 29 -4.54 -14.76 -1.75
N MET A 30 -4.64 -15.46 -0.64
CA MET A 30 -3.60 -15.52 0.38
C MET A 30 -2.41 -16.22 -0.26
N GLY A 31 -1.64 -15.44 -1.00
CA GLY A 31 -0.28 -15.81 -1.32
C GLY A 31 0.36 -16.18 0.01
N ARG A 32 0.67 -17.43 0.16
CA ARG A 32 1.33 -18.07 1.31
C ARG A 32 2.75 -17.54 1.44
N LYS A 33 2.91 -16.21 1.61
CA LYS A 33 4.16 -15.64 2.14
C LYS A 33 4.14 -15.96 3.63
N ARG A 34 5.17 -16.67 4.08
CA ARG A 34 5.47 -17.04 5.46
C ARG A 34 5.00 -15.93 6.39
N ASN A 35 3.85 -16.12 7.03
CA ASN A 35 3.30 -15.17 8.01
C ASN A 35 4.16 -15.26 9.26
N VAL A 36 5.26 -14.52 9.28
CA VAL A 36 5.82 -14.08 10.56
C VAL A 36 4.68 -13.32 11.23
N PRO A 37 4.22 -13.72 12.43
CA PRO A 37 3.13 -13.00 13.08
C PRO A 37 3.52 -11.53 13.16
N LEU A 38 2.62 -10.64 12.72
CA LEU A 38 2.87 -9.19 12.64
C LEU A 38 3.54 -8.65 13.91
N GLY A 39 3.13 -9.17 15.08
CA GLY A 39 3.71 -8.78 16.36
C GLY A 39 5.20 -9.08 16.47
N VAL A 40 5.67 -10.21 15.93
CA VAL A 40 7.10 -10.59 15.95
C VAL A 40 7.88 -9.68 14.99
N ALA A 41 7.34 -9.43 13.79
CA ALA A 41 7.98 -8.53 12.82
C ALA A 41 8.09 -7.10 13.36
N LEU A 42 7.04 -6.57 13.98
CA LEU A 42 7.06 -5.24 14.59
C LEU A 42 7.99 -5.16 15.81
N LYS A 43 8.05 -6.21 16.63
CA LYS A 43 8.99 -6.25 17.75
C LYS A 43 10.45 -6.25 17.27
N ALA A 44 10.75 -7.02 16.23
CA ALA A 44 12.09 -7.05 15.63
C ALA A 44 12.45 -5.68 15.00
N ALA A 45 11.52 -5.05 14.28
CA ALA A 45 11.73 -3.73 13.70
C ALA A 45 11.95 -2.66 14.79
N ARG A 46 11.20 -2.69 15.90
CA ARG A 46 11.41 -1.78 17.03
C ARG A 46 12.80 -1.94 17.65
N ALA A 47 13.25 -3.17 17.86
CA ALA A 47 14.60 -3.42 18.38
C ALA A 47 15.67 -2.85 17.43
N LYS A 48 15.49 -2.98 16.10
CA LYS A 48 16.39 -2.37 15.11
C LYS A 48 16.36 -0.84 15.16
N ILE A 49 15.17 -0.22 15.31
CA ILE A 49 15.04 1.23 15.45
C ILE A 49 15.78 1.74 16.68
N GLU A 50 15.69 1.01 17.80
CA GLU A 50 16.38 1.37 19.06
C GLU A 50 17.90 1.17 18.95
N ALA A 51 18.35 0.15 18.21
CA ALA A 51 19.77 -0.14 18.02
C ALA A 51 20.44 0.70 16.91
N ALA A 52 19.66 1.35 16.05
CA ALA A 52 20.13 2.14 14.92
C ALA A 52 20.94 3.35 15.38
N LYS A 53 22.15 3.50 14.83
CA LYS A 53 23.09 4.59 15.16
C LYS A 53 23.00 5.74 14.16
N THR A 54 22.47 5.48 12.97
CA THR A 54 22.35 6.48 11.89
C THR A 54 20.89 6.63 11.47
N ASP A 55 20.56 7.80 10.88
CA ASP A 55 19.23 8.04 10.34
C ASP A 55 18.90 7.08 9.18
N ALA A 56 19.91 6.64 8.42
CA ALA A 56 19.73 5.66 7.36
C ALA A 56 19.31 4.29 7.92
N GLU A 57 20.01 3.76 8.91
CA GLU A 57 19.66 2.50 9.57
C GLU A 57 18.25 2.57 10.20
N LYS A 58 17.93 3.72 10.81
CA LYS A 58 16.64 3.96 11.43
C LYS A 58 15.51 4.05 10.40
N ALA A 59 15.77 4.69 9.25
CA ALA A 59 14.82 4.76 8.15
C ALA A 59 14.55 3.37 7.56
N ASP A 60 15.59 2.54 7.37
CA ASP A 60 15.41 1.17 6.90
C ASP A 60 14.61 0.30 7.86
N ALA A 61 14.89 0.39 9.15
CA ALA A 61 14.12 -0.34 10.17
C ALA A 61 12.64 0.12 10.23
N LEU A 62 12.37 1.42 10.02
CA LEU A 62 11.02 1.95 9.87
C LEU A 62 10.33 1.42 8.61
N CYS A 63 11.05 1.29 7.49
CA CYS A 63 10.51 0.69 6.28
C CYS A 63 10.19 -0.79 6.46
N GLU A 64 11.02 -1.56 7.17
CA GLU A 64 10.70 -2.97 7.51
C GLU A 64 9.41 -3.07 8.33
N ALA A 65 9.21 -2.16 9.31
CA ALA A 65 7.96 -2.08 10.06
C ALA A 65 6.76 -1.73 9.16
N ALA A 66 6.96 -0.80 8.22
CA ALA A 66 5.94 -0.41 7.24
C ALA A 66 5.55 -1.57 6.34
N ASP A 67 6.53 -2.28 5.77
CA ASP A 67 6.32 -3.45 4.90
C ASP A 67 5.53 -4.54 5.64
N ALA A 68 5.87 -4.82 6.90
CA ALA A 68 5.13 -5.77 7.73
C ALA A 68 3.66 -5.34 7.95
N CYS A 69 3.43 -4.04 8.19
CA CYS A 69 2.08 -3.49 8.34
C CYS A 69 1.30 -3.48 7.02
N ALA A 70 1.95 -3.21 5.88
CA ALA A 70 1.32 -3.17 4.56
C ALA A 70 0.75 -4.53 4.15
N LEU A 71 1.43 -5.63 4.55
CA LEU A 71 0.98 -7.00 4.33
C LEU A 71 -0.19 -7.41 5.25
N ALA A 72 -0.37 -6.73 6.39
CA ALA A 72 -1.41 -7.06 7.34
C ALA A 72 -2.74 -6.39 6.97
N PHE A 73 -3.84 -7.16 7.12
CA PHE A 73 -5.18 -6.62 6.86
C PHE A 73 -5.52 -5.47 7.83
N GLY A 74 -6.05 -4.37 7.28
CA GLY A 74 -6.49 -3.21 8.07
C GLY A 74 -5.37 -2.35 8.67
N ARG A 75 -4.09 -2.57 8.33
CA ARG A 75 -2.95 -1.84 8.88
C ARG A 75 -2.28 -0.87 7.89
N SER A 76 -2.93 -0.54 6.77
CA SER A 76 -2.37 0.34 5.73
C SER A 76 -2.06 1.76 6.22
N GLU A 77 -2.85 2.31 7.15
CA GLU A 77 -2.56 3.63 7.73
C GLU A 77 -1.33 3.59 8.67
N ALA A 78 -1.15 2.49 9.41
CA ALA A 78 0.05 2.29 10.21
C ALA A 78 1.29 2.16 9.30
N ALA A 79 1.19 1.42 8.19
CA ALA A 79 2.25 1.32 7.20
C ALA A 79 2.61 2.71 6.62
N ALA A 80 1.61 3.50 6.21
CA ALA A 80 1.82 4.87 5.72
C ALA A 80 2.51 5.76 6.77
N SER A 81 2.14 5.62 8.05
CA SER A 81 2.77 6.36 9.13
C SER A 81 4.26 6.00 9.32
N TYR A 82 4.62 4.71 9.24
CA TYR A 82 6.01 4.28 9.33
C TYR A 82 6.83 4.76 8.13
N TYR A 83 6.32 4.63 6.89
CA TYR A 83 6.99 5.19 5.71
C TYR A 83 7.18 6.70 5.81
N LEU A 84 6.17 7.45 6.27
CA LEU A 84 6.30 8.90 6.43
C LEU A 84 7.39 9.26 7.45
N ARG A 85 7.51 8.51 8.55
CA ARG A 85 8.58 8.70 9.54
C ARG A 85 9.96 8.41 8.94
N ALA A 86 10.10 7.36 8.15
CA ALA A 86 11.35 7.07 7.43
C ALA A 86 11.72 8.21 6.47
N MET A 87 10.75 8.72 5.69
CA MET A 87 10.95 9.83 4.76
C MET A 87 11.27 11.17 5.44
N ARG A 88 10.94 11.35 6.72
CA ARG A 88 11.33 12.54 7.49
C ARG A 88 12.79 12.47 7.94
N LEU A 89 13.33 11.28 8.17
CA LEU A 89 14.74 11.10 8.51
C LEU A 89 15.64 11.35 7.31
N ILE A 90 15.21 10.94 6.11
CA ILE A 90 15.95 11.14 4.86
C ILE A 90 15.02 11.79 3.81
N PRO A 91 14.78 13.10 3.91
CA PRO A 91 13.81 13.79 3.06
C PRO A 91 14.13 13.74 1.56
N ALA A 92 15.42 13.69 1.22
CA ALA A 92 15.91 13.71 -0.15
C ALA A 92 15.79 12.37 -0.89
N SER A 93 15.55 11.25 -0.17
CA SER A 93 15.56 9.92 -0.77
C SER A 93 14.32 9.66 -1.62
N ALA A 94 14.50 9.57 -2.95
CA ALA A 94 13.48 9.08 -3.88
C ALA A 94 13.21 7.58 -3.70
N GLU A 95 14.23 6.81 -3.33
CA GLU A 95 14.12 5.35 -3.12
C GLU A 95 13.12 4.99 -2.01
N LEU A 96 13.09 5.77 -0.92
CA LEU A 96 12.09 5.58 0.14
C LEU A 96 10.66 5.85 -0.36
N VAL A 97 10.49 6.81 -1.26
CA VAL A 97 9.19 7.09 -1.88
C VAL A 97 8.77 5.93 -2.78
N GLU A 98 9.67 5.42 -3.61
CA GLU A 98 9.42 4.28 -4.48
C GLU A 98 9.09 3.01 -3.70
N ARG A 99 9.84 2.74 -2.62
CA ARG A 99 9.55 1.61 -1.72
C ARG A 99 8.16 1.70 -1.10
N ALA A 100 7.74 2.89 -0.67
CA ALA A 100 6.40 3.11 -0.15
C ALA A 100 5.31 2.92 -1.23
N ILE A 101 5.57 3.35 -2.48
CA ILE A 101 4.67 3.13 -3.62
C ILE A 101 4.47 1.65 -3.86
N GLN A 102 5.55 0.86 -3.87
CA GLN A 102 5.50 -0.60 -4.03
C GLN A 102 4.79 -1.28 -2.85
N GLY A 103 5.13 -0.92 -1.62
CA GLY A 103 4.55 -1.51 -0.42
C GLY A 103 3.04 -1.25 -0.27
N LEU A 104 2.56 -0.09 -0.73
CA LEU A 104 1.16 0.33 -0.64
C LEU A 104 0.40 0.27 -1.97
N GLU A 105 0.93 -0.37 -3.01
CA GLU A 105 0.31 -0.44 -4.35
C GLU A 105 -1.15 -0.90 -4.30
N HIS A 106 -1.46 -1.90 -3.45
CA HIS A 106 -2.80 -2.44 -3.28
C HIS A 106 -3.68 -1.63 -2.30
N ARG A 107 -3.18 -0.51 -1.77
CA ARG A 107 -3.85 0.36 -0.79
C ARG A 107 -3.85 1.82 -1.25
N PRO A 108 -4.48 2.14 -2.39
CA PRO A 108 -4.32 3.42 -3.07
C PRO A 108 -4.78 4.64 -2.24
N ARG A 109 -5.71 4.48 -1.29
CA ARG A 109 -6.11 5.59 -0.41
C ARG A 109 -5.02 5.95 0.61
N ALA A 110 -4.40 4.95 1.24
CA ALA A 110 -3.31 5.16 2.18
C ALA A 110 -2.08 5.72 1.47
N LEU A 111 -1.78 5.20 0.27
CA LEU A 111 -0.70 5.70 -0.57
C LEU A 111 -0.94 7.16 -1.00
N GLU A 112 -2.13 7.51 -1.47
CA GLU A 112 -2.50 8.88 -1.83
C GLU A 112 -2.29 9.84 -0.66
N SER A 113 -2.80 9.49 0.53
CA SER A 113 -2.62 10.28 1.76
C SER A 113 -1.15 10.45 2.14
N LEU A 114 -0.34 9.38 2.04
CA LEU A 114 1.09 9.41 2.31
C LEU A 114 1.82 10.37 1.37
N LEU A 115 1.60 10.24 0.06
CA LEU A 115 2.30 11.04 -0.96
C LEU A 115 1.95 12.52 -0.83
N TRP A 116 0.69 12.86 -0.55
CA TRP A 116 0.31 14.25 -0.28
C TRP A 116 0.95 14.82 0.99
N ARG A 117 1.05 14.02 2.06
CA ARG A 117 1.76 14.44 3.29
C ARG A 117 3.25 14.63 3.05
N LYS A 118 3.86 13.83 2.16
CA LYS A 118 5.27 13.99 1.79
C LYS A 118 5.49 15.27 1.00
N LEU A 119 4.62 15.58 0.03
CA LEU A 119 4.71 16.80 -0.78
C LEU A 119 4.41 18.07 0.00
N GLY A 120 3.51 17.99 1.00
CA GLY A 120 3.18 19.12 1.88
C GLY A 120 4.00 19.16 3.18
N ALA A 121 5.17 18.52 3.21
CA ALA A 121 6.04 18.56 4.38
C ALA A 121 6.61 19.97 4.63
N ASP A 122 6.91 20.24 5.91
CA ASP A 122 7.54 21.49 6.33
C ASP A 122 8.89 21.70 5.58
N PRO A 123 9.37 22.96 5.45
CA PRO A 123 10.62 23.26 4.74
C PRO A 123 11.84 22.46 5.21
N GLU A 124 11.91 22.14 6.51
CA GLU A 124 12.97 21.32 7.11
C GLU A 124 12.98 19.88 6.62
N HIS A 125 11.81 19.37 6.17
CA HIS A 125 11.62 18.01 5.68
C HIS A 125 11.18 17.99 4.20
N ALA A 126 11.41 19.11 3.50
CA ALA A 126 11.02 19.23 2.10
C ALA A 126 11.70 18.14 1.25
N PRO A 127 10.95 17.50 0.34
CA PRO A 127 11.51 16.49 -0.54
C PRO A 127 12.49 17.12 -1.52
N SER A 128 13.51 16.34 -1.95
CA SER A 128 14.33 16.73 -3.10
C SER A 128 13.50 16.78 -4.38
N PRO A 129 13.98 17.41 -5.46
CA PRO A 129 13.31 17.40 -6.76
C PRO A 129 13.01 15.97 -7.26
N GLU A 130 13.95 15.03 -7.04
CA GLU A 130 13.81 13.62 -7.40
C GLU A 130 12.72 12.93 -6.57
N ALA A 131 12.72 13.12 -5.25
CA ALA A 131 11.71 12.57 -4.36
C ALA A 131 10.32 13.18 -4.66
N THR A 132 10.27 14.47 -5.01
CA THR A 132 9.04 15.14 -5.45
C THR A 132 8.51 14.53 -6.74
N ARG A 133 9.39 14.31 -7.72
CA ARG A 133 9.04 13.67 -8.99
C ARG A 133 8.52 12.26 -8.78
N ALA A 134 9.19 11.46 -7.95
CA ALA A 134 8.73 10.10 -7.62
C ALA A 134 7.35 10.11 -6.94
N ALA A 135 7.11 11.03 -6.02
CA ALA A 135 5.81 11.16 -5.35
C ALA A 135 4.69 11.57 -6.31
N LEU A 136 4.95 12.54 -7.19
CA LEU A 136 3.99 12.96 -8.22
C LEU A 136 3.70 11.84 -9.22
N ALA A 137 4.72 11.08 -9.66
CA ALA A 137 4.54 9.93 -10.55
C ALA A 137 3.66 8.84 -9.89
N GLY A 138 3.85 8.60 -8.58
CA GLY A 138 2.99 7.71 -7.81
C GLY A 138 1.54 8.18 -7.76
N LEU A 139 1.29 9.48 -7.55
CA LEU A 139 -0.06 10.08 -7.57
C LEU A 139 -0.70 9.98 -8.96
N GLU A 140 0.06 10.24 -10.02
CA GLU A 140 -0.40 10.11 -11.39
C GLU A 140 -0.88 8.68 -11.67
N LYS A 141 -0.09 7.66 -11.30
CA LYS A 141 -0.45 6.23 -11.43
C LYS A 141 -1.77 5.92 -10.71
N ILE A 142 -1.96 6.44 -9.48
CA ILE A 142 -3.19 6.25 -8.70
C ILE A 142 -4.39 6.89 -9.39
N TYR A 143 -4.24 8.10 -9.92
CA TYR A 143 -5.35 8.84 -10.52
C TYR A 143 -5.69 8.32 -11.92
N ARG A 144 -4.72 7.89 -12.73
CA ARG A 144 -4.97 7.24 -14.03
C ARG A 144 -5.75 5.93 -13.89
N ALA A 145 -5.51 5.18 -12.83
CA ALA A 145 -6.25 3.94 -12.56
C ALA A 145 -7.74 4.18 -12.19
N ARG A 146 -8.17 5.44 -12.01
CA ARG A 146 -9.51 5.80 -11.58
C ARG A 146 -10.16 6.82 -12.52
N PRO A 147 -11.12 6.44 -13.38
CA PRO A 147 -11.73 7.35 -14.36
C PRO A 147 -12.30 8.64 -13.75
N ARG A 148 -12.85 8.55 -12.53
CA ARG A 148 -13.40 9.71 -11.80
C ARG A 148 -12.34 10.77 -11.41
N HIS A 149 -11.05 10.43 -11.46
CA HIS A 149 -9.94 11.31 -11.11
C HIS A 149 -9.16 11.83 -12.33
N ALA A 150 -9.70 11.72 -13.54
CA ALA A 150 -9.02 12.12 -14.78
C ALA A 150 -8.54 13.59 -14.77
N VAL A 151 -9.26 14.50 -14.12
CA VAL A 151 -8.85 15.90 -13.97
C VAL A 151 -7.60 16.02 -13.09
N ARG A 152 -7.56 15.28 -11.97
CA ARG A 152 -6.38 15.26 -11.07
C ARG A 152 -5.18 14.61 -11.75
N ALA A 153 -5.38 13.54 -12.52
CA ALA A 153 -4.32 12.91 -13.29
C ALA A 153 -3.66 13.91 -14.25
N ARG A 154 -4.46 14.64 -15.04
CA ARG A 154 -3.97 15.69 -15.98
C ARG A 154 -3.26 16.84 -15.27
N ALA A 155 -3.73 17.24 -14.08
CA ALA A 155 -3.08 18.29 -13.29
C ALA A 155 -1.68 17.84 -12.83
N VAL A 156 -1.56 16.63 -12.29
CA VAL A 156 -0.27 16.06 -11.85
C VAL A 156 0.68 15.86 -13.04
N GLU A 157 0.19 15.35 -14.17
CA GLU A 157 0.95 15.19 -15.41
C GLU A 157 1.52 16.53 -15.91
N ARG A 158 0.73 17.61 -15.85
CA ARG A 158 1.20 18.96 -16.22
C ARG A 158 2.34 19.42 -15.31
N ILE A 159 2.22 19.21 -13.98
CA ILE A 159 3.31 19.55 -13.04
C ILE A 159 4.57 18.75 -13.35
N LEU A 160 4.45 17.44 -13.60
CA LEU A 160 5.58 16.59 -13.95
C LEU A 160 6.27 17.02 -15.25
N SER A 161 5.51 17.50 -16.24
CA SER A 161 6.08 18.00 -17.49
C SER A 161 6.89 19.28 -17.33
N GLN A 162 6.57 20.10 -16.32
CA GLN A 162 7.31 21.32 -15.98
C GLN A 162 8.59 21.08 -15.16
N MET A 163 8.72 19.88 -14.56
CA MET A 163 9.89 19.49 -13.76
C MET A 163 10.98 18.78 -14.59
N LYS A 164 10.80 18.66 -15.89
CA LYS A 164 11.81 18.12 -16.82
C LYS A 164 12.80 19.21 -17.18
#